data_01ee5a26b7c2e833a7cd605f6d396025
#
_entry.id   01ee5a26b7c2e833a7cd605f6d396025
#
_cell.length_a   1.000
_cell.length_b   1.000
_cell.length_c   1.000
_cell.angle_alpha   90.00
_cell.angle_beta   90.00
_cell.angle_gamma   90.00
#
_symmetry.space_group_name_H-M   'P 1'
#
loop_
_entity.id
_entity.type
_entity.pdbx_description
1 polymer ?
#
loop_
_entity_poly.entity_id
_entity_poly.type
_entity_poly.pdbx_seq_one_letter_code
_entity_poly.pdbx_strand_id
1 'polypeptide(L)'
;SQFDEAGDGCDPVDLDIPYLKYNIDLVGGGNSTVYADSLGVYNVYVAEIGTYNIMPDLENPAYFTVTPSPASIVVPAIDNSITPQDFCIAANGINPDMEVVIAPLIGSRPGFDATYLLTYKNKGNQTLSGTVEFNYQEDELDFIAASESPSATNPGSLVFDYTDLQPLQHESILITLSVNSPMDTPPVNIDDVLTFAATINPIAGDVSPNDNIFDYEEVVVGAYDPNNVICIEGESVATTYIGEYLHYVINFENTGNAPA
;
A
#
# COMPACT_ATOMS: atom_id res chain seq x y z
N SER A 1 -12.01 7.33 -12.44
CA SER A 1 -12.93 7.40 -11.27
C SER A 1 -12.45 8.44 -10.30
N GLN A 2 -13.39 9.08 -9.63
CA GLN A 2 -13.11 10.22 -8.76
C GLN A 2 -13.69 9.97 -7.36
N PHE A 3 -13.06 10.58 -6.36
CA PHE A 3 -13.58 10.63 -5.00
C PHE A 3 -14.27 11.99 -4.78
N ASP A 4 -15.56 11.93 -4.52
CA ASP A 4 -16.40 13.10 -4.19
C ASP A 4 -16.15 13.52 -2.73
N GLU A 5 -15.21 14.44 -2.52
CA GLU A 5 -14.86 14.94 -1.18
C GLU A 5 -15.91 15.90 -0.65
N ALA A 6 -16.50 16.70 -1.52
CA ALA A 6 -17.46 17.73 -1.13
C ALA A 6 -18.87 17.17 -0.87
N GLY A 7 -19.20 15.99 -1.42
CA GLY A 7 -20.51 15.38 -1.30
C GLY A 7 -21.58 16.04 -2.19
N ASP A 8 -21.16 16.70 -3.26
CA ASP A 8 -22.02 17.40 -4.21
C ASP A 8 -22.12 16.69 -5.59
N GLY A 9 -21.47 15.53 -5.71
CA GLY A 9 -21.35 14.68 -6.90
C GLY A 9 -20.05 14.93 -7.64
N CYS A 10 -19.48 13.88 -8.21
CA CYS A 10 -18.17 13.97 -8.86
C CYS A 10 -18.15 14.96 -10.03
N ASP A 11 -17.18 15.86 -9.99
CA ASP A 11 -16.94 16.89 -10.97
C ASP A 11 -15.42 17.04 -11.29
N PRO A 12 -15.01 17.90 -12.24
CA PRO A 12 -13.60 18.01 -12.65
C PRO A 12 -12.63 18.55 -11.57
N VAL A 13 -13.10 18.98 -10.39
CA VAL A 13 -12.22 19.40 -9.29
C VAL A 13 -11.97 18.27 -8.29
N ASP A 14 -12.77 17.20 -8.37
CA ASP A 14 -12.60 16.04 -7.52
C ASP A 14 -11.35 15.22 -7.89
N LEU A 15 -10.83 14.53 -6.90
CA LEU A 15 -9.58 13.79 -7.04
C LEU A 15 -9.77 12.48 -7.81
N ASP A 16 -8.97 12.30 -8.84
CA ASP A 16 -8.84 11.02 -9.52
C ASP A 16 -8.20 9.99 -8.58
N ILE A 17 -8.73 8.75 -8.60
CA ILE A 17 -8.23 7.66 -7.77
C ILE A 17 -7.27 6.79 -8.59
N PRO A 18 -5.94 6.91 -8.36
CA PRO A 18 -4.96 6.10 -9.07
C PRO A 18 -4.98 4.64 -8.61
N TYR A 19 -4.59 3.75 -9.51
CA TYR A 19 -4.38 2.32 -9.26
C TYR A 19 -5.59 1.55 -8.74
N LEU A 20 -6.79 2.15 -8.81
CA LEU A 20 -8.02 1.49 -8.38
C LEU A 20 -8.27 0.25 -9.24
N LYS A 21 -8.58 -0.86 -8.59
CA LYS A 21 -8.94 -2.12 -9.23
C LYS A 21 -10.42 -2.12 -9.61
N TYR A 22 -10.73 -2.71 -10.76
CA TYR A 22 -12.09 -2.93 -11.23
C TYR A 22 -12.34 -4.40 -11.52
N ASN A 23 -13.47 -4.89 -11.05
CA ASN A 23 -14.00 -6.19 -11.43
C ASN A 23 -14.92 -6.02 -12.64
N ILE A 24 -14.73 -6.87 -13.64
CA ILE A 24 -15.50 -6.89 -14.88
C ILE A 24 -16.15 -8.27 -14.98
N ASP A 25 -17.47 -8.31 -15.05
CA ASP A 25 -18.27 -9.53 -15.17
C ASP A 25 -19.06 -9.52 -16.47
N LEU A 26 -18.78 -10.47 -17.37
CA LEU A 26 -19.60 -10.71 -18.55
C LEU A 26 -20.81 -11.54 -18.17
N VAL A 27 -21.99 -10.99 -18.29
CA VAL A 27 -23.24 -11.68 -17.92
C VAL A 27 -23.40 -12.98 -18.72
N GLY A 28 -23.36 -14.10 -17.98
CA GLY A 28 -23.39 -15.45 -18.56
C GLY A 28 -22.05 -15.93 -19.13
N GLY A 29 -20.97 -15.21 -18.89
CA GLY A 29 -19.61 -15.54 -19.33
C GLY A 29 -18.59 -15.60 -18.19
N GLY A 30 -17.37 -15.13 -18.48
CA GLY A 30 -16.27 -15.07 -17.52
C GLY A 30 -16.16 -13.72 -16.80
N ASN A 31 -15.26 -13.67 -15.84
CA ASN A 31 -14.86 -12.44 -15.14
C ASN A 31 -13.39 -12.11 -15.41
N SER A 32 -13.05 -10.84 -15.26
CA SER A 32 -11.69 -10.34 -15.37
C SER A 32 -11.51 -9.11 -14.48
N THR A 33 -10.27 -8.66 -14.35
CA THR A 33 -9.95 -7.46 -13.57
C THR A 33 -9.03 -6.55 -14.39
N VAL A 34 -9.14 -5.23 -14.15
CA VAL A 34 -8.20 -4.23 -14.64
C VAL A 34 -7.86 -3.27 -13.52
N TYR A 35 -6.74 -2.56 -13.66
CA TYR A 35 -6.34 -1.50 -12.74
C TYR A 35 -6.28 -0.18 -13.49
N ALA A 36 -6.63 0.90 -12.79
CA ALA A 36 -6.35 2.24 -13.27
C ALA A 36 -4.83 2.50 -13.27
N ASP A 37 -4.41 3.41 -14.12
CA ASP A 37 -3.05 3.93 -14.12
C ASP A 37 -2.83 4.98 -13.01
N SER A 38 -1.66 5.63 -13.01
CA SER A 38 -1.31 6.68 -12.04
C SER A 38 -2.17 7.95 -12.16
N LEU A 39 -2.96 8.09 -13.22
CA LEU A 39 -3.90 9.19 -13.45
C LEU A 39 -5.36 8.78 -13.21
N GLY A 40 -5.60 7.59 -12.65
CA GLY A 40 -6.95 7.07 -12.41
C GLY A 40 -7.69 6.60 -13.67
N VAL A 41 -6.99 6.50 -14.81
CA VAL A 41 -7.59 6.05 -16.09
C VAL A 41 -7.50 4.53 -16.19
N TYR A 42 -8.61 3.89 -16.54
CA TYR A 42 -8.65 2.45 -16.80
C TYR A 42 -9.18 2.15 -18.19
N ASN A 43 -8.75 1.02 -18.78
CA ASN A 43 -9.19 0.56 -20.08
C ASN A 43 -9.61 -0.91 -20.01
N VAL A 44 -10.82 -1.21 -20.48
CA VAL A 44 -11.35 -2.56 -20.59
C VAL A 44 -11.40 -2.93 -22.07
N TYR A 45 -10.65 -3.95 -22.46
CA TYR A 45 -10.67 -4.49 -23.82
C TYR A 45 -11.57 -5.72 -23.85
N VAL A 46 -12.62 -5.66 -24.67
CA VAL A 46 -13.61 -6.73 -24.80
C VAL A 46 -13.45 -7.45 -26.12
N ALA A 47 -13.54 -8.78 -26.13
CA ALA A 47 -13.41 -9.63 -27.32
C ALA A 47 -14.74 -10.29 -27.73
N GLU A 48 -15.78 -10.15 -26.91
CA GLU A 48 -17.08 -10.78 -27.11
C GLU A 48 -18.20 -9.75 -27.00
N ILE A 49 -19.28 -9.97 -27.75
CA ILE A 49 -20.52 -9.20 -27.58
C ILE A 49 -21.24 -9.64 -26.30
N GLY A 50 -21.88 -8.71 -25.63
CA GLY A 50 -22.58 -9.04 -24.38
C GLY A 50 -22.83 -7.83 -23.50
N THR A 51 -23.27 -8.10 -22.28
CA THR A 51 -23.42 -7.10 -21.23
C THR A 51 -22.32 -7.29 -20.21
N TYR A 52 -21.54 -6.24 -19.98
CA TYR A 52 -20.44 -6.20 -19.01
C TYR A 52 -20.85 -5.38 -17.81
N ASN A 53 -20.80 -5.97 -16.65
CA ASN A 53 -20.94 -5.25 -15.37
C ASN A 53 -19.56 -4.89 -14.88
N ILE A 54 -19.30 -3.61 -14.69
CA ILE A 54 -18.02 -3.08 -14.20
C ILE A 54 -18.28 -2.48 -12.83
N MET A 55 -17.40 -2.75 -11.88
CA MET A 55 -17.48 -2.21 -10.53
C MET A 55 -16.09 -1.99 -9.93
N PRO A 56 -15.82 -0.82 -9.30
CA PRO A 56 -14.63 -0.63 -8.47
C PRO A 56 -14.57 -1.66 -7.35
N ASP A 57 -13.37 -2.22 -7.12
CA ASP A 57 -13.10 -3.18 -6.06
C ASP A 57 -12.44 -2.43 -4.90
N LEU A 58 -13.24 -2.03 -3.93
CA LEU A 58 -12.80 -1.27 -2.76
C LEU A 58 -12.50 -2.22 -1.61
N GLU A 59 -11.43 -1.98 -0.88
CA GLU A 59 -11.03 -2.78 0.28
C GLU A 59 -12.11 -2.75 1.38
N ASN A 60 -12.64 -1.57 1.67
CA ASN A 60 -13.70 -1.35 2.66
C ASN A 60 -14.97 -0.81 1.97
N PRO A 61 -15.70 -1.63 1.18
CA PRO A 61 -16.81 -1.15 0.36
C PRO A 61 -17.96 -0.53 1.18
N ALA A 62 -18.09 -0.89 2.45
CA ALA A 62 -19.11 -0.34 3.34
C ALA A 62 -18.88 1.14 3.71
N TYR A 63 -17.65 1.65 3.57
CA TYR A 63 -17.30 3.04 3.86
C TYR A 63 -17.66 3.98 2.72
N PHE A 64 -18.05 3.46 1.56
CA PHE A 64 -18.24 4.22 0.36
C PHE A 64 -19.58 3.95 -0.32
N THR A 65 -20.04 4.94 -1.07
CA THR A 65 -21.13 4.80 -2.03
C THR A 65 -20.55 4.97 -3.43
N VAL A 66 -20.79 4.02 -4.31
CA VAL A 66 -20.30 4.03 -5.71
C VAL A 66 -21.45 4.28 -6.65
N THR A 67 -21.29 5.21 -7.58
CA THR A 67 -22.29 5.54 -8.61
C THR A 67 -21.64 5.59 -10.00
N PRO A 68 -22.14 4.79 -10.98
CA PRO A 68 -23.15 3.74 -10.88
C PRO A 68 -22.65 2.49 -10.17
N SER A 69 -23.55 1.62 -9.65
CA SER A 69 -23.17 0.41 -8.93
C SER A 69 -24.11 -0.77 -9.25
N PRO A 70 -23.70 -1.72 -10.14
CA PRO A 70 -22.59 -1.63 -11.10
C PRO A 70 -22.90 -0.75 -12.31
N ALA A 71 -21.87 -0.42 -13.11
CA ALA A 71 -22.07 0.08 -14.47
C ALA A 71 -22.31 -1.09 -15.41
N SER A 72 -23.46 -1.14 -16.05
CA SER A 72 -23.80 -2.18 -17.04
C SER A 72 -23.64 -1.65 -18.45
N ILE A 73 -22.63 -2.13 -19.18
CA ILE A 73 -22.28 -1.71 -20.53
C ILE A 73 -22.69 -2.80 -21.52
N VAL A 74 -23.56 -2.44 -22.47
CA VAL A 74 -23.94 -3.35 -23.55
C VAL A 74 -23.01 -3.16 -24.74
N VAL A 75 -22.32 -4.22 -25.13
CA VAL A 75 -21.46 -4.29 -26.34
C VAL A 75 -22.21 -5.08 -27.44
N PRO A 76 -22.88 -4.41 -28.38
CA PRO A 76 -23.68 -5.09 -29.39
C PRO A 76 -22.85 -5.60 -30.58
N ALA A 77 -21.65 -5.05 -30.77
CA ALA A 77 -20.74 -5.41 -31.85
C ALA A 77 -19.29 -5.16 -31.44
N ILE A 78 -18.34 -5.89 -32.03
CA ILE A 78 -16.90 -5.66 -31.88
C ILE A 78 -16.44 -4.80 -33.05
N ASP A 79 -16.50 -3.48 -32.87
CA ASP A 79 -16.27 -2.49 -33.94
C ASP A 79 -15.23 -1.41 -33.55
N ASN A 80 -14.48 -1.62 -32.46
CA ASN A 80 -13.52 -0.69 -31.88
C ASN A 80 -14.14 0.63 -31.38
N SER A 81 -15.45 0.68 -31.18
CA SER A 81 -16.08 1.84 -30.51
C SER A 81 -15.61 1.95 -29.07
N ILE A 82 -15.52 3.19 -28.58
CA ILE A 82 -15.14 3.51 -27.22
C ILE A 82 -16.39 3.95 -26.46
N THR A 83 -16.67 3.29 -25.35
CA THR A 83 -17.73 3.69 -24.42
C THR A 83 -17.08 4.23 -23.15
N PRO A 84 -17.12 5.54 -22.89
CA PRO A 84 -16.61 6.10 -21.65
C PRO A 84 -17.50 5.69 -20.48
N GLN A 85 -16.88 5.34 -19.38
CA GLN A 85 -17.57 5.01 -18.12
C GLN A 85 -16.74 5.50 -16.94
N ASP A 86 -17.30 6.43 -16.20
CA ASP A 86 -16.70 6.94 -14.95
C ASP A 86 -17.50 6.44 -13.74
N PHE A 87 -16.82 6.41 -12.59
CA PHE A 87 -17.43 6.12 -11.32
C PHE A 87 -17.18 7.28 -10.37
N CYS A 88 -18.21 7.65 -9.67
CA CYS A 88 -18.18 8.57 -8.57
C CYS A 88 -18.22 7.78 -7.26
N ILE A 89 -17.22 7.97 -6.41
CA ILE A 89 -17.07 7.29 -5.13
C ILE A 89 -17.19 8.34 -4.04
N ALA A 90 -18.21 8.26 -3.22
CA ALA A 90 -18.49 9.19 -2.14
C ALA A 90 -18.40 8.50 -0.78
N ALA A 91 -18.12 9.26 0.28
CA ALA A 91 -18.10 8.75 1.64
C ALA A 91 -19.49 8.29 2.10
N ASN A 92 -19.55 7.11 2.74
CA ASN A 92 -20.73 6.60 3.43
C ASN A 92 -20.49 6.63 4.95
N GLY A 93 -20.97 7.67 5.60
CA GLY A 93 -20.70 7.93 7.01
C GLY A 93 -19.29 8.51 7.26
N ILE A 94 -18.80 8.39 8.47
CA ILE A 94 -17.48 8.86 8.91
C ILE A 94 -16.68 7.66 9.40
N ASN A 95 -15.72 7.23 8.60
CA ASN A 95 -14.91 6.04 8.85
C ASN A 95 -13.43 6.38 8.59
N PRO A 96 -12.73 7.05 9.52
CA PRO A 96 -11.29 7.19 9.44
C PRO A 96 -10.63 5.83 9.67
N ASP A 97 -9.66 5.48 8.83
CA ASP A 97 -8.99 4.18 8.87
C ASP A 97 -7.61 4.31 8.21
N MET A 98 -6.56 4.25 9.02
CA MET A 98 -5.17 4.35 8.56
C MET A 98 -4.44 3.05 8.82
N GLU A 99 -3.60 2.66 7.87
CA GLU A 99 -2.75 1.49 7.98
C GLU A 99 -1.29 1.88 7.78
N VAL A 100 -0.38 1.23 8.49
CA VAL A 100 1.06 1.34 8.29
C VAL A 100 1.72 -0.02 8.20
N VAL A 101 2.72 -0.15 7.31
CA VAL A 101 3.47 -1.39 7.09
C VAL A 101 4.95 -1.08 6.88
N ILE A 102 5.83 -1.91 7.42
CA ILE A 102 7.27 -1.91 7.17
C ILE A 102 7.59 -3.07 6.23
N ALA A 103 8.33 -2.80 5.16
CA ALA A 103 8.78 -3.82 4.23
C ALA A 103 10.30 -3.73 3.99
N PRO A 104 11.10 -4.78 4.21
CA PRO A 104 12.51 -4.76 3.89
C PRO A 104 12.69 -4.84 2.37
N LEU A 105 13.38 -3.87 1.78
CA LEU A 105 13.80 -3.91 0.37
C LEU A 105 15.20 -4.50 0.24
N ILE A 106 16.09 -4.10 1.14
CA ILE A 106 17.42 -4.68 1.28
C ILE A 106 17.53 -5.12 2.73
N GLY A 107 17.50 -6.43 2.95
CA GLY A 107 17.51 -7.02 4.28
C GLY A 107 18.83 -6.81 5.04
N SER A 108 18.76 -6.90 6.34
CA SER A 108 19.87 -6.67 7.26
C SER A 108 20.98 -7.70 7.10
N ARG A 109 22.22 -7.20 6.94
CA ARG A 109 23.46 -7.97 6.90
C ARG A 109 24.50 -7.29 7.78
N PRO A 110 25.30 -8.04 8.56
CA PRO A 110 26.29 -7.44 9.45
C PRO A 110 27.29 -6.55 8.71
N GLY A 111 27.40 -5.28 9.11
CA GLY A 111 28.33 -4.30 8.54
C GLY A 111 27.92 -3.71 7.20
N PHE A 112 26.67 -3.86 6.77
CA PHE A 112 26.14 -3.29 5.53
C PHE A 112 24.90 -2.44 5.80
N ASP A 113 24.54 -1.61 4.81
CA ASP A 113 23.31 -0.85 4.87
C ASP A 113 22.11 -1.74 4.53
N ALA A 114 21.04 -1.57 5.30
CA ALA A 114 19.73 -2.14 5.07
C ALA A 114 18.73 -1.04 4.66
N THR A 115 17.74 -1.39 3.85
CA THR A 115 16.77 -0.43 3.36
C THR A 115 15.35 -0.94 3.55
N TYR A 116 14.53 -0.10 4.17
CA TYR A 116 13.14 -0.40 4.49
C TYR A 116 12.21 0.57 3.79
N LEU A 117 11.08 0.07 3.33
CA LEU A 117 9.97 0.87 2.84
C LEU A 117 8.91 0.95 3.93
N LEU A 118 8.71 2.14 4.46
CA LEU A 118 7.61 2.46 5.36
C LEU A 118 6.46 2.95 4.49
N THR A 119 5.39 2.17 4.39
CA THR A 119 4.20 2.52 3.61
C THR A 119 3.03 2.75 4.54
N TYR A 120 2.30 3.82 4.31
CA TYR A 120 1.07 4.10 5.03
C TYR A 120 -0.05 4.47 4.06
N LYS A 121 -1.26 4.07 4.39
CA LYS A 121 -2.43 4.13 3.52
C LYS A 121 -3.65 4.64 4.28
N ASN A 122 -4.43 5.48 3.63
CA ASN A 122 -5.75 5.84 4.08
C ASN A 122 -6.78 4.87 3.49
N LYS A 123 -7.22 3.89 4.28
CA LYS A 123 -8.24 2.89 3.93
C LYS A 123 -9.65 3.40 4.19
N GLY A 124 -9.73 4.51 4.92
CA GLY A 124 -10.97 5.18 5.32
C GLY A 124 -11.54 6.08 4.24
N ASN A 125 -12.56 6.84 4.64
CA ASN A 125 -13.30 7.75 3.78
C ASN A 125 -13.22 9.23 4.23
N GLN A 126 -12.24 9.55 5.06
CA GLN A 126 -11.97 10.92 5.52
C GLN A 126 -10.55 11.31 5.14
N THR A 127 -10.35 12.56 4.71
CA THR A 127 -9.00 13.13 4.53
C THR A 127 -8.34 13.29 5.90
N LEU A 128 -7.14 12.76 6.07
CA LEU A 128 -6.45 12.70 7.35
C LEU A 128 -5.06 13.32 7.27
N SER A 129 -4.65 13.92 8.39
CA SER A 129 -3.30 14.45 8.62
C SER A 129 -2.80 13.97 9.96
N GLY A 130 -1.50 13.75 10.08
CA GLY A 130 -0.92 13.26 11.33
C GLY A 130 0.56 12.97 11.22
N THR A 131 1.00 11.94 11.93
CA THR A 131 2.39 11.51 11.95
C THR A 131 2.51 10.02 11.76
N VAL A 132 3.59 9.58 11.11
CA VAL A 132 4.03 8.19 11.14
C VAL A 132 5.38 8.11 11.83
N GLU A 133 5.50 7.20 12.78
CA GLU A 133 6.69 6.96 13.57
C GLU A 133 7.30 5.60 13.19
N PHE A 134 8.61 5.57 12.96
CA PHE A 134 9.38 4.37 12.69
C PHE A 134 10.40 4.17 13.79
N ASN A 135 10.29 3.06 14.53
CA ASN A 135 11.15 2.70 15.63
C ASN A 135 12.07 1.53 15.27
N TYR A 136 13.33 1.60 15.68
CA TYR A 136 14.36 0.61 15.43
C TYR A 136 15.33 0.51 16.62
N GLN A 137 16.13 -0.56 16.67
CA GLN A 137 17.14 -0.77 17.71
C GLN A 137 18.37 0.09 17.42
N GLU A 138 18.48 1.26 18.08
CA GLU A 138 19.57 2.22 17.83
C GLU A 138 20.96 1.68 18.21
N ASP A 139 21.04 0.80 19.19
CA ASP A 139 22.33 0.24 19.60
C ASP A 139 22.95 -0.63 18.49
N GLU A 140 22.14 -1.29 17.66
CA GLU A 140 22.53 -2.18 16.56
C GLU A 140 22.45 -1.53 15.16
N LEU A 141 21.74 -0.40 15.05
CA LEU A 141 21.38 0.23 13.78
C LEU A 141 21.57 1.74 13.85
N ASP A 142 22.29 2.30 12.89
CA ASP A 142 22.45 3.76 12.74
C ASP A 142 21.60 4.30 11.58
N PHE A 143 20.87 5.37 11.83
CA PHE A 143 20.12 6.08 10.76
C PHE A 143 21.07 6.76 9.78
N ILE A 144 20.95 6.43 8.48
CA ILE A 144 21.74 7.01 7.39
C ILE A 144 20.96 8.08 6.64
N ALA A 145 19.79 7.71 6.13
CA ALA A 145 18.98 8.59 5.27
C ALA A 145 17.53 8.11 5.17
N ALA A 146 16.65 9.03 4.81
CA ALA A 146 15.31 8.71 4.34
C ALA A 146 14.97 9.52 3.08
N SER A 147 14.02 9.03 2.28
CA SER A 147 13.55 9.74 1.07
C SER A 147 12.87 11.07 1.42
N GLU A 148 12.34 11.18 2.63
CA GLU A 148 11.78 12.39 3.21
C GLU A 148 12.52 12.76 4.49
N SER A 149 12.57 14.04 4.81
CA SER A 149 13.20 14.50 6.04
C SER A 149 12.29 14.22 7.23
N PRO A 150 12.75 13.50 8.27
CA PRO A 150 11.97 13.36 9.50
C PRO A 150 11.66 14.73 10.12
N SER A 151 10.47 14.90 10.64
CA SER A 151 10.08 16.08 11.45
C SER A 151 10.72 16.02 12.86
N ALA A 152 11.02 14.81 13.34
CA ALA A 152 11.83 14.59 14.52
C ALA A 152 12.69 13.34 14.38
N THR A 153 13.94 13.42 14.91
CA THR A 153 14.88 12.30 15.02
C THR A 153 15.27 12.16 16.47
N ASN A 154 14.95 11.03 17.05
CA ASN A 154 15.32 10.65 18.41
C ASN A 154 16.12 9.35 18.37
N PRO A 155 16.87 9.01 19.43
CA PRO A 155 17.50 7.71 19.54
C PRO A 155 16.49 6.57 19.27
N GLY A 156 16.75 5.78 18.21
CA GLY A 156 15.91 4.65 17.82
C GLY A 156 14.51 5.02 17.27
N SER A 157 14.22 6.30 16.98
CA SER A 157 12.91 6.71 16.47
C SER A 157 13.00 7.85 15.45
N LEU A 158 12.31 7.69 14.33
CA LEU A 158 12.11 8.69 13.30
C LEU A 158 10.63 9.02 13.19
N VAL A 159 10.28 10.31 13.18
CA VAL A 159 8.91 10.78 13.03
C VAL A 159 8.79 11.56 11.73
N PHE A 160 7.76 11.27 10.95
CA PHE A 160 7.43 11.96 9.71
C PHE A 160 6.01 12.51 9.79
N ASP A 161 5.80 13.71 9.28
CA ASP A 161 4.47 14.31 9.19
C ASP A 161 3.84 13.99 7.84
N TYR A 162 2.55 13.68 7.82
CA TYR A 162 1.75 13.63 6.60
C TYR A 162 0.58 14.59 6.70
N THR A 163 0.19 15.17 5.57
CA THR A 163 -0.87 16.17 5.51
C THR A 163 -1.83 15.87 4.38
N ASP A 164 -3.14 16.00 4.68
CA ASP A 164 -4.22 15.88 3.70
C ASP A 164 -4.18 14.60 2.85
N LEU A 165 -3.81 13.47 3.49
CA LEU A 165 -3.83 12.17 2.82
C LEU A 165 -5.28 11.78 2.53
N GLN A 166 -5.59 11.74 1.24
CA GLN A 166 -6.95 11.51 0.75
C GLN A 166 -7.37 10.05 0.92
N PRO A 167 -8.68 9.78 1.00
CA PRO A 167 -9.20 8.42 0.95
C PRO A 167 -8.62 7.60 -0.22
N LEU A 168 -8.29 6.33 0.06
CA LEU A 168 -7.72 5.36 -0.88
C LEU A 168 -6.29 5.68 -1.36
N GLN A 169 -5.68 6.78 -0.91
CA GLN A 169 -4.29 7.11 -1.20
C GLN A 169 -3.33 6.44 -0.23
N HIS A 170 -2.11 6.27 -0.69
CA HIS A 170 -0.98 5.80 0.11
C HIS A 170 0.27 6.61 -0.21
N GLU A 171 1.16 6.67 0.76
CA GLU A 171 2.50 7.23 0.63
C GLU A 171 3.54 6.25 1.16
N SER A 172 4.78 6.43 0.77
CA SER A 172 5.87 5.54 1.17
C SER A 172 7.16 6.32 1.38
N ILE A 173 7.86 5.98 2.46
CA ILE A 173 9.14 6.57 2.84
C ILE A 173 10.19 5.47 2.78
N LEU A 174 11.26 5.70 2.01
CA LEU A 174 12.41 4.82 1.97
C LEU A 174 13.35 5.21 3.11
N ILE A 175 13.70 4.27 3.99
CA ILE A 175 14.58 4.48 5.15
C ILE A 175 15.80 3.58 5.00
N THR A 176 16.99 4.16 5.11
CA THR A 176 18.27 3.44 5.07
C THR A 176 18.92 3.49 6.45
N LEU A 177 19.27 2.32 6.96
CA LEU A 177 19.97 2.13 8.22
C LEU A 177 21.29 1.39 7.96
N SER A 178 22.35 1.75 8.68
CA SER A 178 23.60 0.96 8.72
C SER A 178 23.50 -0.07 9.83
N VAL A 179 23.80 -1.31 9.52
CA VAL A 179 23.78 -2.43 10.47
C VAL A 179 25.17 -2.60 11.05
N ASN A 180 25.29 -2.70 12.38
CA ASN A 180 26.57 -2.97 13.03
C ASN A 180 27.23 -4.25 12.48
N SER A 181 28.56 -4.22 12.42
CA SER A 181 29.35 -5.41 12.09
C SER A 181 29.58 -6.29 13.32
N PRO A 182 30.08 -7.52 13.14
CA PRO A 182 30.46 -8.38 14.29
C PRO A 182 31.59 -7.83 15.14
N MET A 183 32.23 -6.72 14.72
CA MET A 183 33.33 -6.07 15.44
C MET A 183 32.89 -4.82 16.21
N ASP A 184 31.65 -4.37 16.00
CA ASP A 184 31.07 -3.21 16.68
C ASP A 184 30.53 -3.58 18.07
N THR A 185 30.07 -2.60 18.83
CA THR A 185 29.52 -2.80 20.18
C THR A 185 28.20 -2.04 20.32
N PRO A 186 27.07 -2.76 20.40
CA PRO A 186 26.95 -4.22 20.34
C PRO A 186 27.25 -4.78 18.93
N PRO A 187 27.71 -6.03 18.83
CA PRO A 187 27.92 -6.70 17.55
C PRO A 187 26.59 -7.19 16.99
N VAL A 188 26.46 -7.16 15.67
CA VAL A 188 25.38 -7.85 14.95
C VAL A 188 25.97 -9.01 14.15
N ASN A 189 25.38 -10.19 14.27
CA ASN A 189 25.82 -11.43 13.62
C ASN A 189 24.71 -12.01 12.76
N ILE A 190 25.05 -12.96 11.90
CA ILE A 190 24.07 -13.78 11.19
C ILE A 190 23.21 -14.53 12.21
N ASP A 191 21.92 -14.68 11.94
CA ASP A 191 20.88 -15.27 12.78
C ASP A 191 20.45 -14.42 13.99
N ASP A 192 21.03 -13.22 14.20
CA ASP A 192 20.48 -12.26 15.16
C ASP A 192 19.11 -11.75 14.64
N VAL A 193 18.25 -11.34 15.56
CA VAL A 193 16.91 -10.81 15.23
C VAL A 193 16.90 -9.32 15.53
N LEU A 194 16.60 -8.51 14.51
CA LEU A 194 16.37 -7.08 14.64
C LEU A 194 14.88 -6.80 14.70
N THR A 195 14.47 -5.88 15.55
CA THR A 195 13.06 -5.53 15.75
C THR A 195 12.78 -4.10 15.33
N PHE A 196 11.66 -3.92 14.67
CA PHE A 196 11.16 -2.64 14.17
C PHE A 196 9.70 -2.49 14.57
N ALA A 197 9.26 -1.26 14.73
CA ALA A 197 7.84 -0.96 14.90
C ALA A 197 7.48 0.32 14.13
N ALA A 198 6.31 0.34 13.54
CA ALA A 198 5.74 1.55 12.98
C ALA A 198 4.41 1.88 13.65
N THR A 199 4.14 3.16 13.82
CA THR A 199 2.87 3.64 14.36
C THR A 199 2.40 4.83 13.56
N ILE A 200 1.17 4.79 13.04
CA ILE A 200 0.55 5.93 12.39
C ILE A 200 -0.51 6.58 13.29
N ASN A 201 -0.48 7.89 13.39
CA ASN A 201 -1.40 8.69 14.20
C ASN A 201 -2.25 9.62 13.32
N PRO A 202 -3.49 9.91 13.73
CA PRO A 202 -4.10 9.58 15.02
C PRO A 202 -4.69 8.16 15.07
N ILE A 203 -4.41 7.41 16.14
CA ILE A 203 -5.09 6.12 16.41
C ILE A 203 -6.51 6.37 16.97
N ALA A 204 -6.66 7.47 17.73
CA ALA A 204 -7.94 7.78 18.36
C ALA A 204 -8.99 8.14 17.32
N GLY A 205 -10.07 7.38 17.28
CA GLY A 205 -11.18 7.55 16.32
C GLY A 205 -11.07 6.71 15.06
N ASP A 206 -9.94 6.02 14.88
CA ASP A 206 -9.76 5.04 13.82
C ASP A 206 -10.71 3.85 14.00
N VAL A 207 -11.28 3.35 12.90
CA VAL A 207 -12.23 2.22 12.94
C VAL A 207 -11.53 0.87 13.04
N SER A 208 -10.26 0.80 12.67
CA SER A 208 -9.40 -0.40 12.73
C SER A 208 -8.07 -0.14 13.43
N PRO A 209 -8.05 0.32 14.70
CA PRO A 209 -6.85 0.86 15.36
C PRO A 209 -5.69 -0.15 15.51
N ASN A 210 -5.89 -1.42 15.16
CA ASN A 210 -4.86 -2.44 15.23
C ASN A 210 -3.86 -2.38 14.06
N ASP A 211 -4.27 -1.88 12.89
CA ASP A 211 -3.41 -1.72 11.71
C ASP A 211 -2.72 -0.34 11.65
N ASN A 212 -3.01 0.53 12.63
CA ASN A 212 -2.20 1.71 12.89
C ASN A 212 -0.83 1.39 13.52
N ILE A 213 -0.60 0.14 13.91
CA ILE A 213 0.64 -0.32 14.54
C ILE A 213 1.10 -1.57 13.80
N PHE A 214 2.37 -1.56 13.40
CA PHE A 214 2.99 -2.69 12.71
C PHE A 214 4.32 -3.02 13.36
N ASP A 215 4.41 -4.21 13.95
CA ASP A 215 5.64 -4.76 14.51
C ASP A 215 6.27 -5.70 13.48
N TYR A 216 7.58 -5.57 13.27
CA TYR A 216 8.33 -6.37 12.33
C TYR A 216 9.63 -6.90 12.97
N GLU A 217 9.85 -8.18 12.82
CA GLU A 217 11.09 -8.85 13.22
C GLU A 217 11.82 -9.36 11.97
N GLU A 218 13.11 -9.08 11.88
CA GLU A 218 13.96 -9.50 10.78
C GLU A 218 15.13 -10.33 11.28
N VAL A 219 15.35 -11.48 10.66
CA VAL A 219 16.54 -12.30 10.89
C VAL A 219 17.68 -11.79 10.03
N VAL A 220 18.80 -11.46 10.62
CA VAL A 220 20.02 -11.01 9.94
C VAL A 220 20.62 -12.14 9.10
N VAL A 221 20.84 -11.88 7.80
CA VAL A 221 21.33 -12.89 6.85
C VAL A 221 22.74 -12.58 6.35
N GLY A 222 23.46 -13.65 5.93
CA GLY A 222 24.83 -13.52 5.40
C GLY A 222 24.90 -13.40 3.89
N ALA A 223 23.88 -13.89 3.16
CA ALA A 223 23.79 -13.86 1.70
C ALA A 223 22.57 -13.07 1.23
N TYR A 224 22.72 -12.38 0.12
CA TYR A 224 21.63 -11.62 -0.50
C TYR A 224 21.15 -12.36 -1.76
N ASP A 225 19.84 -12.62 -1.84
CA ASP A 225 19.18 -13.07 -3.08
C ASP A 225 18.31 -11.90 -3.59
N PRO A 226 18.65 -11.28 -4.73
CA PRO A 226 17.90 -10.15 -5.26
C PRO A 226 16.53 -10.54 -5.85
N ASN A 227 16.24 -11.84 -5.99
CA ASN A 227 15.00 -12.35 -6.58
C ASN A 227 14.26 -13.20 -5.55
N ASN A 228 13.52 -12.56 -4.67
CA ASN A 228 12.76 -13.25 -3.64
C ASN A 228 11.34 -12.70 -3.47
N VAL A 229 10.51 -13.47 -2.78
CA VAL A 229 9.18 -13.06 -2.34
C VAL A 229 9.10 -13.30 -0.84
N ILE A 230 8.77 -12.26 -0.10
CA ILE A 230 8.64 -12.30 1.36
C ILE A 230 7.20 -11.95 1.72
N CYS A 231 6.55 -12.77 2.53
CA CYS A 231 5.31 -12.39 3.22
C CYS A 231 5.70 -11.67 4.50
N ILE A 232 5.23 -10.43 4.67
CA ILE A 232 5.61 -9.59 5.83
C ILE A 232 5.08 -10.18 7.13
N GLU A 233 3.91 -10.82 7.12
CA GLU A 233 3.32 -11.49 8.27
C GLU A 233 3.99 -12.83 8.62
N GLY A 234 5.01 -13.24 7.87
CA GLY A 234 5.83 -14.42 8.11
C GLY A 234 5.50 -15.62 7.23
N GLU A 235 6.28 -16.71 7.37
CA GLU A 235 6.10 -17.97 6.62
C GLU A 235 4.82 -18.72 6.98
N SER A 236 4.28 -18.44 8.16
CA SER A 236 3.05 -19.06 8.69
C SER A 236 2.24 -18.01 9.42
N VAL A 237 1.03 -17.78 8.96
CA VAL A 237 0.12 -16.82 9.56
C VAL A 237 -0.94 -17.50 10.43
N ALA A 238 -1.38 -16.82 11.48
CA ALA A 238 -2.43 -17.32 12.36
C ALA A 238 -3.77 -17.40 11.63
N THR A 239 -4.69 -18.22 12.12
CA THR A 239 -6.05 -18.36 11.54
C THR A 239 -6.87 -17.07 11.65
N THR A 240 -6.46 -16.12 12.45
CA THR A 240 -7.06 -14.78 12.56
C THR A 240 -6.91 -13.96 11.29
N TYR A 241 -5.96 -14.30 10.43
CA TYR A 241 -5.77 -13.66 9.11
C TYR A 241 -6.70 -14.19 8.01
N ILE A 242 -7.59 -15.13 8.32
CA ILE A 242 -8.54 -15.63 7.32
C ILE A 242 -9.55 -14.53 6.98
N GLY A 243 -9.51 -14.05 5.73
CA GLY A 243 -10.33 -12.95 5.25
C GLY A 243 -9.64 -11.58 5.29
N GLU A 244 -8.43 -11.51 5.86
CA GLU A 244 -7.60 -10.31 5.89
C GLU A 244 -6.61 -10.30 4.71
N TYR A 245 -6.07 -9.12 4.39
CA TYR A 245 -5.01 -8.99 3.41
C TYR A 245 -3.67 -9.41 4.02
N LEU A 246 -2.81 -9.99 3.17
CA LEU A 246 -1.40 -10.26 3.50
C LEU A 246 -0.51 -9.40 2.63
N HIS A 247 0.56 -8.88 3.21
CA HIS A 247 1.52 -8.03 2.54
C HIS A 247 2.69 -8.85 2.01
N TYR A 248 3.03 -8.63 0.75
CA TYR A 248 4.17 -9.30 0.11
C TYR A 248 5.15 -8.29 -0.46
N VAL A 249 6.43 -8.49 -0.16
CA VAL A 249 7.53 -7.84 -0.87
C VAL A 249 8.01 -8.80 -1.94
N ILE A 250 7.98 -8.36 -3.18
CA ILE A 250 8.50 -9.10 -4.33
C ILE A 250 9.71 -8.35 -4.84
N ASN A 251 10.90 -8.88 -4.54
CA ASN A 251 12.16 -8.34 -5.03
C ASN A 251 12.53 -9.03 -6.34
N PHE A 252 12.90 -8.24 -7.34
CA PHE A 252 13.43 -8.75 -8.59
C PHE A 252 14.47 -7.79 -9.16
N GLU A 253 15.49 -8.35 -9.80
CA GLU A 253 16.51 -7.58 -10.49
C GLU A 253 16.54 -7.97 -11.97
N ASN A 254 16.45 -6.99 -12.85
CA ASN A 254 16.68 -7.21 -14.27
C ASN A 254 18.19 -7.11 -14.57
N THR A 255 18.86 -8.24 -14.64
CA THR A 255 20.27 -8.33 -15.04
C THR A 255 20.46 -8.43 -16.56
N GLY A 256 19.38 -8.37 -17.33
CA GLY A 256 19.38 -8.39 -18.78
C GLY A 256 19.80 -7.04 -19.40
N ASN A 257 19.97 -7.03 -20.71
CA ASN A 257 20.30 -5.85 -21.50
C ASN A 257 19.09 -5.21 -22.21
N ALA A 258 17.87 -5.60 -21.81
CA ALA A 258 16.62 -5.07 -22.32
C ALA A 258 15.67 -4.73 -21.16
N PRO A 259 14.76 -3.75 -21.33
CA PRO A 259 13.71 -3.49 -20.35
C PRO A 259 12.83 -4.73 -20.12
N ALA A 260 12.44 -4.95 -18.85
CA ALA A 260 11.50 -5.99 -18.47
C ALA A 260 10.06 -5.54 -18.75
#